data_44cbc8f10fe3f7b1876818e20e954394
#
_entry.id   44cbc8f10fe3f7b1876818e20e954394
#
_cell.length_a   1.000
_cell.length_b   1.000
_cell.length_c   1.000
_cell.angle_alpha   90.00
_cell.angle_beta   90.00
_cell.angle_gamma   90.00
#
_symmetry.space_group_name_H-M   'P 1'
#
loop_
_entity.id
_entity.type
_entity.pdbx_description
1 polymer ?
#
loop_
_entity_poly.entity_id
_entity_poly.type
_entity_poly.pdbx_seq_one_letter_code
_entity_poly.pdbx_strand_id
1 'polypeptide(L)'
;MQNYITEDALKQLGINLEGQDVTSLLAHLNETLEERVGAEITEALNDDQLQTLLDLQEKASEQEVGEWMKTNVPEFEQIIQDEIDIVLGELAENSDGINKAA
;
A
#
# COMPACT_ATOMS: atom_id res chain seq x y z
N MET A 1 3.13 -2.92 -8.75
CA MET A 1 2.72 -3.69 -7.58
C MET A 1 1.22 -3.95 -7.60
N GLN A 2 0.75 -4.97 -6.89
CA GLN A 2 -0.67 -5.29 -6.86
C GLN A 2 -1.47 -4.19 -6.17
N ASN A 3 -2.71 -4.00 -6.60
CA ASN A 3 -3.61 -3.05 -5.96
C ASN A 3 -4.20 -3.68 -4.69
N TYR A 4 -3.66 -3.33 -3.54
CA TYR A 4 -4.11 -3.86 -2.25
C TYR A 4 -5.35 -3.15 -1.73
N ILE A 5 -5.54 -1.89 -2.11
CA ILE A 5 -6.69 -1.10 -1.70
C ILE A 5 -7.68 -1.07 -2.86
N THR A 6 -8.92 -1.45 -2.60
CA THR A 6 -9.98 -1.54 -3.60
C THR A 6 -11.16 -0.63 -3.24
N GLU A 7 -12.02 -0.39 -4.22
CA GLU A 7 -13.26 0.36 -4.00
C GLU A 7 -14.13 -0.29 -2.93
N ASP A 8 -14.20 -1.63 -2.93
CA ASP A 8 -14.98 -2.36 -1.93
C ASP A 8 -14.46 -2.12 -0.52
N ALA A 9 -13.13 -2.07 -0.35
CA ALA A 9 -12.53 -1.78 0.95
C ALA A 9 -12.94 -0.40 1.45
N LEU A 10 -12.99 0.59 0.57
CA LEU A 10 -13.43 1.95 0.92
C LEU A 10 -14.88 1.98 1.32
N LYS A 11 -15.74 1.25 0.60
CA LYS A 11 -17.17 1.16 0.92
C LYS A 11 -17.41 0.49 2.27
N GLN A 12 -16.65 -0.53 2.61
CA GLN A 12 -16.76 -1.22 3.90
C GLN A 12 -16.42 -0.30 5.07
N LEU A 13 -15.57 0.69 4.86
CA LEU A 13 -15.22 1.69 5.86
C LEU A 13 -16.27 2.80 5.98
N GLY A 14 -17.28 2.79 5.12
CA GLY A 14 -18.31 3.83 5.11
C GLY A 14 -17.87 5.14 4.46
N ILE A 15 -16.82 5.11 3.66
CA ILE A 15 -16.33 6.29 2.97
C ILE A 15 -17.25 6.63 1.80
N ASN A 16 -17.69 7.89 1.74
CA ASN A 16 -18.56 8.37 0.69
C ASN A 16 -17.74 8.66 -0.58
N LEU A 17 -18.01 7.90 -1.64
CA LEU A 17 -17.30 8.03 -2.92
C LEU A 17 -18.08 8.86 -3.95
N GLU A 18 -19.27 9.36 -3.60
CA GLU A 18 -20.06 10.18 -4.52
C GLU A 18 -19.33 11.49 -4.86
N GLY A 19 -19.29 11.80 -6.15
CA GLY A 19 -18.63 13.00 -6.63
C GLY A 19 -17.11 12.92 -6.63
N GLN A 20 -16.54 11.77 -6.29
CA GLN A 20 -15.09 11.55 -6.25
C GLN A 20 -14.64 10.80 -7.50
N ASP A 21 -13.43 11.12 -7.98
CA ASP A 21 -12.78 10.30 -8.99
C ASP A 21 -12.16 9.09 -8.29
N VAL A 22 -12.92 8.00 -8.23
CA VAL A 22 -12.50 6.79 -7.52
C VAL A 22 -11.20 6.21 -8.08
N THR A 23 -11.05 6.24 -9.40
CA THR A 23 -9.83 5.72 -10.04
C THR A 23 -8.59 6.48 -9.58
N SER A 24 -8.65 7.81 -9.58
CA SER A 24 -7.54 8.64 -9.11
C SER A 24 -7.28 8.44 -7.63
N LEU A 25 -8.34 8.35 -6.83
CA LEU A 25 -8.22 8.12 -5.39
C LEU A 25 -7.54 6.79 -5.10
N LEU A 26 -7.98 5.71 -5.74
CA LEU A 26 -7.39 4.39 -5.56
C LEU A 26 -5.92 4.37 -6.01
N ALA A 27 -5.61 5.00 -7.14
CA ALA A 27 -4.24 5.09 -7.61
C ALA A 27 -3.34 5.79 -6.59
N HIS A 28 -3.81 6.90 -6.03
CA HIS A 28 -3.08 7.65 -5.01
C HIS A 28 -2.88 6.82 -3.73
N LEU A 29 -3.94 6.15 -3.27
CA LEU A 29 -3.87 5.32 -2.06
C LEU A 29 -2.91 4.15 -2.23
N ASN A 30 -2.96 3.47 -3.37
CA ASN A 30 -2.06 2.36 -3.64
C ASN A 30 -0.61 2.83 -3.80
N GLU A 31 -0.39 3.98 -4.43
CA GLU A 31 0.95 4.57 -4.53
C GLU A 31 1.50 4.92 -3.14
N THR A 32 0.70 5.54 -2.30
CA THR A 32 1.08 5.85 -0.92
C THR A 32 1.40 4.57 -0.15
N LEU A 33 0.58 3.55 -0.31
CA LEU A 33 0.80 2.25 0.33
C LEU A 33 2.14 1.64 -0.11
N GLU A 34 2.43 1.66 -1.40
CA GLU A 34 3.69 1.13 -1.94
C GLU A 34 4.89 1.85 -1.35
N GLU A 35 4.83 3.17 -1.24
CA GLU A 35 5.92 3.95 -0.64
C GLU A 35 6.14 3.58 0.82
N ARG A 36 5.07 3.44 1.60
CA ARG A 36 5.16 3.11 3.02
C ARG A 36 5.67 1.69 3.22
N VAL A 37 5.13 0.73 2.46
CA VAL A 37 5.58 -0.66 2.51
C VAL A 37 7.05 -0.75 2.09
N GLY A 38 7.43 -0.05 1.04
CA GLY A 38 8.81 -0.01 0.58
C GLY A 38 9.78 0.51 1.64
N ALA A 39 9.39 1.56 2.37
CA ALA A 39 10.21 2.11 3.44
C ALA A 39 10.40 1.09 4.57
N GLU A 40 9.32 0.42 4.99
CA GLU A 40 9.40 -0.62 6.02
C GLU A 40 10.29 -1.79 5.59
N ILE A 41 10.14 -2.24 4.36
CA ILE A 41 10.92 -3.33 3.82
C ILE A 41 12.40 -2.94 3.75
N THR A 42 12.68 -1.71 3.31
CA THR A 42 14.05 -1.19 3.23
C THR A 42 14.73 -1.23 4.59
N GLU A 43 14.02 -0.88 5.66
CA GLU A 43 14.56 -0.96 7.01
C GLU A 43 14.79 -2.40 7.48
N ALA A 44 13.97 -3.34 6.99
CA ALA A 44 14.06 -4.74 7.39
C ALA A 44 15.16 -5.52 6.66
N LEU A 45 15.63 -5.03 5.52
CA LEU A 45 16.61 -5.71 4.70
C LEU A 45 18.04 -5.24 5.00
N ASN A 46 19.01 -6.16 4.84
CA ASN A 46 20.42 -5.80 4.88
C ASN A 46 20.85 -5.24 3.52
N ASP A 47 22.08 -4.75 3.42
CA ASP A 47 22.61 -4.11 2.20
C ASP A 47 22.58 -5.04 0.99
N ASP A 48 22.96 -6.31 1.16
CA ASP A 48 22.96 -7.30 0.09
C ASP A 48 21.54 -7.56 -0.42
N GLN A 49 20.59 -7.67 0.49
CA GLN A 49 19.18 -7.88 0.13
C GLN A 49 18.59 -6.67 -0.59
N LEU A 50 18.95 -5.46 -0.14
CA LEU A 50 18.53 -4.24 -0.82
C LEU A 50 19.03 -4.19 -2.24
N GLN A 51 20.30 -4.53 -2.46
CA GLN A 51 20.87 -4.56 -3.80
C GLN A 51 20.15 -5.56 -4.69
N THR A 52 19.85 -6.74 -4.15
CA THR A 52 19.10 -7.76 -4.87
C THR A 52 17.70 -7.26 -5.25
N LEU A 53 17.04 -6.59 -4.33
CA LEU A 53 15.70 -6.03 -4.58
C LEU A 53 15.74 -4.99 -5.69
N LEU A 54 16.71 -4.08 -5.66
CA LEU A 54 16.88 -3.06 -6.70
C LEU A 54 17.10 -3.69 -8.07
N ASP A 55 17.95 -4.72 -8.14
CA ASP A 55 18.19 -5.46 -9.37
C ASP A 55 16.93 -6.14 -9.89
N LEU A 56 16.14 -6.74 -8.98
CA LEU A 56 14.90 -7.39 -9.36
C LEU A 56 13.86 -6.39 -9.87
N GLN A 57 13.76 -5.22 -9.26
CA GLN A 57 12.82 -4.19 -9.71
C GLN A 57 13.12 -3.73 -11.14
N GLU A 58 14.36 -3.75 -11.54
CA GLU A 58 14.77 -3.38 -12.90
C GLU A 58 14.55 -4.50 -13.91
N LYS A 59 14.73 -5.77 -13.52
CA LYS A 59 14.83 -6.91 -14.43
C LYS A 59 13.69 -7.90 -14.35
N ALA A 60 12.99 -7.95 -13.24
CA ALA A 60 11.95 -8.96 -12.98
C ALA A 60 10.56 -8.35 -13.07
N SER A 61 9.54 -9.22 -13.19
CA SER A 61 8.14 -8.78 -13.14
C SER A 61 7.74 -8.43 -11.69
N GLU A 62 6.64 -7.70 -11.55
CA GLU A 62 6.10 -7.37 -10.23
C GLU A 62 5.78 -8.62 -9.42
N GLN A 63 5.32 -9.67 -10.07
CA GLN A 63 5.02 -10.94 -9.41
C GLN A 63 6.28 -11.57 -8.85
N GLU A 64 7.37 -11.59 -9.61
CA GLU A 64 8.64 -12.15 -9.14
C GLU A 64 9.21 -11.36 -7.96
N VAL A 65 9.11 -10.03 -8.02
CA VAL A 65 9.52 -9.16 -6.92
C VAL A 65 8.70 -9.49 -5.66
N GLY A 66 7.38 -9.63 -5.81
CA GLY A 66 6.50 -9.98 -4.69
C GLY A 66 6.85 -11.33 -4.07
N GLU A 67 7.13 -12.33 -4.89
CA GLU A 67 7.52 -13.65 -4.41
C GLU A 67 8.86 -13.62 -3.67
N TRP A 68 9.82 -12.87 -4.19
CA TRP A 68 11.10 -12.68 -3.53
C TRP A 68 10.92 -12.03 -2.15
N MET A 69 10.07 -11.02 -2.07
CA MET A 69 9.79 -10.34 -0.81
C MET A 69 9.17 -11.29 0.21
N LYS A 70 8.21 -12.12 -0.20
CA LYS A 70 7.60 -13.11 0.68
C LYS A 70 8.62 -14.10 1.22
N THR A 71 9.60 -14.46 0.41
CA THR A 71 10.64 -15.41 0.80
C THR A 71 11.66 -14.79 1.74
N ASN A 72 12.07 -13.55 1.47
CA ASN A 72 13.17 -12.88 2.17
C ASN A 72 12.72 -11.99 3.32
N VAL A 73 11.45 -11.58 3.32
CA VAL A 73 10.87 -10.76 4.39
C VAL A 73 9.74 -11.57 5.03
N PRO A 74 10.01 -12.30 6.13
CA PRO A 74 9.00 -13.19 6.73
C PRO A 74 7.72 -12.47 7.15
N GLU A 75 7.83 -11.18 7.50
CA GLU A 75 6.69 -10.37 7.95
C GLU A 75 6.06 -9.55 6.84
N PHE A 76 6.37 -9.87 5.57
CA PHE A 76 5.92 -9.08 4.42
C PHE A 76 4.40 -8.88 4.40
N GLU A 77 3.63 -9.94 4.58
CA GLU A 77 2.17 -9.85 4.58
C GLU A 77 1.65 -9.03 5.77
N GLN A 78 2.29 -9.15 6.91
CA GLN A 78 1.93 -8.38 8.10
C GLN A 78 2.24 -6.90 7.90
N ILE A 79 3.39 -6.59 7.29
CA ILE A 79 3.75 -5.20 6.96
C ILE A 79 2.70 -4.58 6.04
N ILE A 80 2.31 -5.30 4.99
CA ILE A 80 1.28 -4.83 4.06
C ILE A 80 -0.02 -4.56 4.79
N GLN A 81 -0.47 -5.51 5.62
CA GLN A 81 -1.73 -5.36 6.34
C GLN A 81 -1.70 -4.18 7.30
N ASP A 82 -0.60 -4.02 8.04
CA ASP A 82 -0.45 -2.90 8.98
C ASP A 82 -0.48 -1.55 8.25
N GLU A 83 0.20 -1.46 7.12
CA GLU A 83 0.22 -0.23 6.34
C GLU A 83 -1.13 0.06 5.67
N ILE A 84 -1.84 -0.97 5.21
CA ILE A 84 -3.21 -0.82 4.71
C ILE A 84 -4.10 -0.22 5.79
N ASP A 85 -4.04 -0.77 6.99
CA ASP A 85 -4.83 -0.29 8.11
C ASP A 85 -4.54 1.18 8.44
N ILE A 86 -3.27 1.57 8.41
CA ILE A 86 -2.86 2.96 8.65
C ILE A 86 -3.39 3.89 7.56
N VAL A 87 -3.18 3.53 6.29
CA VAL A 87 -3.61 4.36 5.17
C VAL A 87 -5.13 4.53 5.15
N LEU A 88 -5.87 3.44 5.34
CA LEU A 88 -7.33 3.49 5.37
C LEU A 88 -7.85 4.21 6.60
N GLY A 89 -7.19 4.06 7.73
CA GLY A 89 -7.55 4.77 8.96
C GLY A 89 -7.41 6.28 8.80
N GLU A 90 -6.32 6.74 8.20
CA GLU A 90 -6.11 8.16 7.91
C GLU A 90 -7.16 8.69 6.94
N LEU A 91 -7.49 7.92 5.91
CA LEU A 91 -8.51 8.31 4.95
C LEU A 91 -9.89 8.43 5.63
N ALA A 92 -10.24 7.49 6.50
CA ALA A 92 -11.51 7.53 7.21
C ALA A 92 -11.61 8.74 8.13
N GLU A 93 -10.53 9.09 8.83
CA GLU A 93 -10.48 10.30 9.66
C GLU A 93 -10.68 11.56 8.83
N ASN A 94 -10.02 11.64 7.68
CA ASN A 94 -10.15 12.78 6.78
C ASN A 94 -11.55 12.89 6.20
N SER A 95 -12.18 11.76 5.86
CA SER A 95 -13.56 11.74 5.38
C SER A 95 -14.54 12.22 6.45
N ASP A 96 -14.37 11.78 7.68
CA ASP A 96 -15.19 12.21 8.81
C ASP A 96 -15.04 13.72 9.03
N GLY A 97 -13.83 14.22 8.98
CA GLY A 97 -13.54 15.63 9.10
C GLY A 97 -14.21 16.45 8.00
N ILE A 98 -14.17 15.98 6.77
CA ILE A 98 -14.83 16.63 5.63
C ILE A 98 -16.35 16.61 5.80
N ASN A 99 -16.91 15.47 6.21
CA ASN A 99 -18.34 15.33 6.43
C ASN A 99 -18.83 16.25 7.55
N LYS A 100 -18.05 16.42 8.59
CA LYS A 100 -18.39 17.33 9.70
C LYS A 100 -18.33 18.80 9.29
N ALA A 101 -17.42 19.13 8.37
CA ALA A 101 -17.27 20.49 7.87
C ALA A 101 -18.39 20.86 6.89
N ALA A 102 -19.02 19.88 6.31
CA ALA A 102 -20.14 20.09 5.41
C ALA A 102 -21.44 20.22 6.18
#